data_1b22b1927433d2343774a1489e74b28a
#
_entry.id   1b22b1927433d2343774a1489e74b28a
#
_cell.length_a   1.000
_cell.length_b   1.000
_cell.length_c   1.000
_cell.angle_alpha   90.00
_cell.angle_beta   90.00
_cell.angle_gamma   90.00
#
_symmetry.space_group_name_H-M   'P 1'
#
loop_
_entity.id
_entity.type
_entity.pdbx_description
1 polymer ?
#
loop_
_entity_poly.entity_id
_entity_poly.type
_entity_poly.pdbx_seq_one_letter_code
_entity_poly.pdbx_strand_id
1 'polypeptide(L)'
;IVQGEGLLLKGGNVHTADPEGVQKNTDIYIKDGKIIKIGKDLQVDASRVEDLNGKIVTPGFIAPYSQLGIVEIEAVAETRDDRSTVYSSGLSIVSAFNPHSTLIPYNLRGGITTTLSVPSSSGLYSGLASSFSLSSSLEGSLISRDIALFGSVSSGEGSRAAKMLLLEDSLDVASRVIEANGWNDEKGLPSSSSYSSRDIIALKRVLSREIPLVVRADRASDILF
;
A
#
# COMPACT_ATOMS: atom_id res chain seq x y z
N ILE A 1 18.98 -28.57 -0.23
CA ILE A 1 18.08 -28.06 -1.28
C ILE A 1 16.85 -28.93 -1.22
N VAL A 2 15.81 -28.51 -0.51
CA VAL A 2 14.50 -29.15 -0.59
C VAL A 2 13.99 -28.86 -2.00
N GLN A 3 13.93 -29.89 -2.87
CA GLN A 3 13.26 -29.77 -4.16
C GLN A 3 11.81 -29.37 -3.86
N GLY A 4 11.39 -28.18 -4.32
CA GLY A 4 10.03 -27.70 -4.10
C GLY A 4 9.04 -28.69 -4.71
N GLU A 5 8.10 -29.13 -3.88
CA GLU A 5 7.06 -30.07 -4.33
C GLU A 5 6.17 -29.38 -5.36
N GLY A 6 6.01 -30.01 -6.53
CA GLY A 6 5.09 -29.54 -7.56
C GLY A 6 3.64 -29.77 -7.12
N LEU A 7 2.79 -28.74 -7.19
CA LEU A 7 1.37 -28.80 -6.93
C LEU A 7 0.59 -28.60 -8.24
N LEU A 8 -0.28 -29.54 -8.58
CA LEU A 8 -1.24 -29.41 -9.68
C LEU A 8 -2.64 -29.19 -9.12
N LEU A 9 -3.22 -28.03 -9.37
CA LEU A 9 -4.62 -27.71 -9.13
C LEU A 9 -5.41 -28.01 -10.40
N LYS A 10 -6.44 -28.87 -10.34
CA LYS A 10 -7.18 -29.32 -11.51
C LYS A 10 -8.61 -28.79 -11.55
N GLY A 11 -9.07 -28.44 -12.75
CA GLY A 11 -10.50 -28.24 -13.05
C GLY A 11 -11.10 -27.02 -12.37
N GLY A 12 -10.33 -25.92 -12.17
CA GLY A 12 -10.81 -24.68 -11.58
C GLY A 12 -11.45 -23.73 -12.59
N ASN A 13 -12.23 -22.76 -12.10
CA ASN A 13 -12.64 -21.57 -12.84
C ASN A 13 -11.65 -20.45 -12.50
N VAL A 14 -10.67 -20.22 -13.36
CA VAL A 14 -9.49 -19.39 -13.08
C VAL A 14 -9.71 -17.99 -13.63
N HIS A 15 -9.62 -16.99 -12.75
CA HIS A 15 -9.62 -15.57 -13.07
C HIS A 15 -8.18 -15.08 -13.13
N THR A 16 -7.61 -14.93 -14.32
CA THR A 16 -6.22 -14.49 -14.51
C THR A 16 -6.07 -12.99 -14.45
N ALA A 17 -7.19 -12.25 -14.45
CA ALA A 17 -7.27 -10.79 -14.56
C ALA A 17 -6.75 -10.23 -15.90
N ASP A 18 -6.64 -11.09 -16.92
CA ASP A 18 -6.35 -10.67 -18.28
C ASP A 18 -7.64 -10.39 -19.09
N PRO A 19 -7.52 -9.81 -20.31
CA PRO A 19 -8.68 -9.50 -21.16
C PRO A 19 -9.50 -10.71 -21.60
N GLU A 20 -8.95 -11.93 -21.57
CA GLU A 20 -9.67 -13.15 -21.95
C GLU A 20 -10.71 -13.57 -20.92
N GLY A 21 -10.64 -13.01 -19.71
CA GLY A 21 -11.63 -13.22 -18.66
C GLY A 21 -11.45 -14.56 -17.94
N VAL A 22 -12.59 -15.21 -17.58
CA VAL A 22 -12.58 -16.44 -16.78
C VAL A 22 -12.31 -17.65 -17.64
N GLN A 23 -11.24 -18.38 -17.32
CA GLN A 23 -10.90 -19.66 -17.95
C GLN A 23 -11.55 -20.80 -17.17
N LYS A 24 -12.57 -21.43 -17.73
CA LYS A 24 -13.30 -22.54 -17.10
C LYS A 24 -12.59 -23.87 -17.28
N ASN A 25 -12.72 -24.76 -16.28
CA ASN A 25 -12.14 -26.11 -16.27
C ASN A 25 -10.65 -26.07 -16.63
N THR A 26 -9.90 -25.28 -15.86
CA THR A 26 -8.50 -24.97 -16.13
C THR A 26 -7.64 -25.45 -14.99
N ASP A 27 -6.49 -26.04 -15.32
CA ASP A 27 -5.50 -26.53 -14.38
C ASP A 27 -4.43 -25.45 -14.16
N ILE A 28 -3.85 -25.45 -12.94
CA ILE A 28 -2.72 -24.58 -12.58
C ILE A 28 -1.61 -25.46 -12.01
N TYR A 29 -0.44 -25.42 -12.63
CA TYR A 29 0.76 -26.07 -12.10
C TYR A 29 1.65 -25.05 -11.39
N ILE A 30 1.94 -25.35 -10.12
CA ILE A 30 2.76 -24.51 -9.23
C ILE A 30 3.97 -25.32 -8.82
N LYS A 31 5.16 -24.72 -8.91
CA LYS A 31 6.41 -25.31 -8.44
C LYS A 31 7.29 -24.21 -7.83
N ASP A 32 7.94 -24.52 -6.71
CA ASP A 32 8.81 -23.58 -6.00
C ASP A 32 8.11 -22.23 -5.67
N GLY A 33 6.81 -22.28 -5.32
CA GLY A 33 6.01 -21.11 -5.01
C GLY A 33 5.63 -20.22 -6.20
N LYS A 34 5.87 -20.70 -7.44
CA LYS A 34 5.57 -19.96 -8.68
C LYS A 34 4.59 -20.74 -9.56
N ILE A 35 3.68 -20.03 -10.20
CA ILE A 35 2.84 -20.58 -11.25
C ILE A 35 3.72 -20.80 -12.47
N ILE A 36 3.87 -22.06 -12.87
CA ILE A 36 4.69 -22.46 -14.03
C ILE A 36 3.85 -22.56 -15.29
N LYS A 37 2.60 -23.06 -15.15
CA LYS A 37 1.72 -23.28 -16.30
C LYS A 37 0.26 -23.17 -15.89
N ILE A 38 -0.53 -22.57 -16.76
CA ILE A 38 -2.00 -22.55 -16.69
C ILE A 38 -2.51 -23.12 -18.02
N GLY A 39 -3.51 -23.99 -17.99
CA GLY A 39 -4.08 -24.58 -19.20
C GLY A 39 -4.99 -25.75 -18.88
N LYS A 40 -5.57 -26.39 -19.91
CA LYS A 40 -6.45 -27.56 -19.76
C LYS A 40 -5.65 -28.84 -19.84
N ASP A 41 -6.08 -29.82 -19.07
CA ASP A 41 -5.57 -31.21 -19.11
C ASP A 41 -4.03 -31.29 -19.02
N LEU A 42 -3.45 -30.55 -18.10
CA LEU A 42 -2.01 -30.47 -17.95
C LEU A 42 -1.42 -31.82 -17.54
N GLN A 43 -0.48 -32.29 -18.36
CA GLN A 43 0.33 -33.48 -18.06
C GLN A 43 1.67 -33.02 -17.50
N VAL A 44 1.81 -33.07 -16.18
CA VAL A 44 2.98 -32.60 -15.45
C VAL A 44 3.32 -33.59 -14.34
N ASP A 45 4.60 -33.68 -13.99
CA ASP A 45 5.06 -34.40 -12.80
C ASP A 45 4.85 -33.54 -11.56
N ALA A 46 3.75 -33.81 -10.85
CA ALA A 46 3.38 -33.07 -9.63
C ALA A 46 3.37 -34.07 -8.46
N SER A 47 4.04 -33.68 -7.36
CA SER A 47 4.04 -34.43 -6.10
C SER A 47 2.71 -34.41 -5.38
N ARG A 48 1.90 -33.35 -5.63
CA ARG A 48 0.55 -33.20 -5.09
C ARG A 48 -0.42 -32.75 -6.18
N VAL A 49 -1.56 -33.42 -6.21
CA VAL A 49 -2.68 -33.07 -7.10
C VAL A 49 -3.90 -32.75 -6.25
N GLU A 50 -4.55 -31.63 -6.52
CA GLU A 50 -5.78 -31.22 -5.84
C GLU A 50 -6.87 -30.92 -6.88
N ASP A 51 -8.00 -31.59 -6.76
CA ASP A 51 -9.16 -31.36 -7.62
C ASP A 51 -9.95 -30.15 -7.05
N LEU A 52 -10.03 -29.11 -7.81
CA LEU A 52 -10.78 -27.89 -7.45
C LEU A 52 -12.29 -28.06 -7.67
N ASN A 53 -12.70 -29.07 -8.46
CA ASN A 53 -14.11 -29.36 -8.70
C ASN A 53 -14.94 -28.12 -9.08
N GLY A 54 -14.42 -27.32 -10.01
CA GLY A 54 -15.06 -26.08 -10.47
C GLY A 54 -14.97 -24.87 -9.53
N LYS A 55 -14.22 -24.96 -8.43
CA LYS A 55 -14.00 -23.81 -7.53
C LYS A 55 -13.39 -22.63 -8.28
N ILE A 56 -13.71 -21.43 -7.80
CA ILE A 56 -13.16 -20.20 -8.33
C ILE A 56 -11.75 -19.99 -7.79
N VAL A 57 -10.82 -19.69 -8.67
CA VAL A 57 -9.43 -19.32 -8.34
C VAL A 57 -9.21 -17.90 -8.83
N THR A 58 -8.74 -17.03 -7.94
CA THR A 58 -8.42 -15.64 -8.23
C THR A 58 -6.98 -15.35 -7.82
N PRO A 59 -6.34 -14.29 -8.37
CA PRO A 59 -5.18 -13.68 -7.72
C PRO A 59 -5.51 -13.29 -6.28
N GLY A 60 -4.50 -13.20 -5.44
CA GLY A 60 -4.66 -12.69 -4.08
C GLY A 60 -5.19 -11.25 -4.10
N PHE A 61 -6.06 -10.93 -3.15
CA PHE A 61 -6.63 -9.59 -3.04
C PHE A 61 -5.63 -8.60 -2.45
N ILE A 62 -5.75 -7.35 -2.90
CA ILE A 62 -4.98 -6.21 -2.39
C ILE A 62 -5.90 -5.40 -1.48
N ALA A 63 -5.48 -5.13 -0.25
CA ALA A 63 -6.11 -4.13 0.61
C ALA A 63 -5.54 -2.75 0.25
N PRO A 64 -6.25 -1.90 -0.50
CA PRO A 64 -5.68 -0.66 -1.06
C PRO A 64 -5.63 0.48 -0.04
N TYR A 65 -6.23 0.31 1.12
CA TYR A 65 -6.23 1.26 2.22
C TYR A 65 -6.40 0.50 3.53
N SER A 66 -5.33 0.34 4.28
CA SER A 66 -5.36 -0.38 5.56
C SER A 66 -4.28 0.13 6.52
N GLN A 67 -4.31 -0.37 7.75
CA GLN A 67 -3.28 -0.16 8.76
C GLN A 67 -2.63 -1.48 9.17
N LEU A 68 -2.75 -2.52 8.35
CA LEU A 68 -2.15 -3.83 8.61
C LEU A 68 -0.63 -3.69 8.79
N GLY A 69 -0.12 -4.30 9.83
CA GLY A 69 1.29 -4.31 10.19
C GLY A 69 1.80 -3.02 10.85
N ILE A 70 0.99 -1.97 10.95
CA ILE A 70 1.36 -0.70 11.64
C ILE A 70 0.41 -0.35 12.80
N VAL A 71 -0.68 -1.08 12.93
CA VAL A 71 -1.61 -1.00 14.08
C VAL A 71 -2.03 -2.42 14.45
N GLU A 72 -1.84 -2.81 15.71
CA GLU A 72 -2.27 -4.12 16.21
C GLU A 72 -3.65 -4.03 16.89
N ILE A 73 -3.83 -3.07 17.80
CA ILE A 73 -5.08 -2.85 18.54
C ILE A 73 -5.43 -1.37 18.45
N GLU A 74 -6.50 -1.06 17.75
CA GLU A 74 -6.89 0.32 17.45
C GLU A 74 -7.09 1.18 18.71
N ALA A 75 -7.63 0.61 19.77
CA ALA A 75 -7.91 1.31 21.04
C ALA A 75 -6.68 1.44 21.96
N VAL A 76 -5.53 0.84 21.62
CA VAL A 76 -4.32 0.82 22.47
C VAL A 76 -3.23 1.62 21.77
N ALA A 77 -2.95 2.82 22.31
CA ALA A 77 -2.03 3.78 21.68
C ALA A 77 -0.61 3.22 21.49
N GLU A 78 -0.13 2.41 22.43
CA GLU A 78 1.20 1.79 22.42
C GLU A 78 1.40 0.75 21.30
N THR A 79 0.32 0.33 20.65
CA THR A 79 0.33 -0.63 19.53
C THR A 79 0.09 0.05 18.17
N ARG A 80 0.21 1.38 18.13
CA ARG A 80 -0.07 2.20 16.96
C ARG A 80 1.18 2.96 16.50
N ASP A 81 1.74 2.53 15.40
CA ASP A 81 2.90 3.16 14.75
C ASP A 81 2.51 3.95 13.48
N ASP A 82 1.22 4.24 13.34
CA ASP A 82 0.65 4.90 12.17
C ASP A 82 0.60 6.43 12.28
N ARG A 83 1.06 7.02 13.39
CA ARG A 83 0.90 8.46 13.71
C ARG A 83 2.21 9.11 14.11
N SER A 84 2.28 10.42 13.85
CA SER A 84 3.38 11.26 14.32
C SER A 84 2.87 12.64 14.70
N THR A 85 3.46 13.23 15.74
CA THR A 85 3.30 14.65 16.11
C THR A 85 4.43 15.52 15.57
N VAL A 86 5.47 14.92 14.99
CA VAL A 86 6.68 15.60 14.50
C VAL A 86 6.66 15.72 12.98
N TYR A 87 6.22 14.68 12.29
CA TYR A 87 6.15 14.61 10.83
C TYR A 87 4.71 14.58 10.36
N SER A 88 4.44 15.21 9.23
CA SER A 88 3.15 15.19 8.54
C SER A 88 3.26 14.50 7.19
N SER A 89 3.43 15.25 6.09
CA SER A 89 3.62 14.68 4.75
C SER A 89 4.85 13.77 4.63
N GLY A 90 5.90 14.02 5.41
CA GLY A 90 7.15 13.25 5.40
C GLY A 90 7.16 12.01 6.30
N LEU A 91 6.05 11.64 6.97
CA LEU A 91 5.98 10.42 7.76
C LEU A 91 6.03 9.19 6.86
N SER A 92 7.12 8.43 6.90
CA SER A 92 7.23 7.12 6.24
C SER A 92 7.01 5.99 7.26
N ILE A 93 6.12 5.05 6.95
CA ILE A 93 5.77 3.94 7.86
C ILE A 93 6.57 2.66 7.57
N VAL A 94 7.51 2.70 6.67
CA VAL A 94 8.24 1.48 6.24
C VAL A 94 8.94 0.78 7.41
N SER A 95 9.56 1.55 8.31
CA SER A 95 10.26 1.00 9.49
C SER A 95 9.31 0.53 10.60
N ALA A 96 8.04 0.88 10.52
CA ALA A 96 7.04 0.52 11.50
C ALA A 96 6.31 -0.78 11.15
N PHE A 97 6.43 -1.26 9.92
CA PHE A 97 5.70 -2.45 9.48
C PHE A 97 6.18 -3.70 10.23
N ASN A 98 5.25 -4.35 10.93
CA ASN A 98 5.45 -5.59 11.65
C ASN A 98 4.94 -6.80 10.82
N PRO A 99 5.80 -7.58 10.15
CA PRO A 99 5.39 -8.76 9.39
C PRO A 99 4.89 -9.92 10.29
N HIS A 100 5.10 -9.83 11.60
CA HIS A 100 4.60 -10.79 12.58
C HIS A 100 3.29 -10.36 13.25
N SER A 101 2.65 -9.29 12.75
CA SER A 101 1.32 -8.88 13.21
C SER A 101 0.35 -10.07 13.23
N THR A 102 -0.38 -10.24 14.33
CA THR A 102 -1.39 -11.30 14.47
C THR A 102 -2.55 -11.15 13.48
N LEU A 103 -2.74 -9.97 12.95
CA LEU A 103 -3.76 -9.66 11.93
C LEU A 103 -3.39 -10.21 10.56
N ILE A 104 -2.10 -10.40 10.25
CA ILE A 104 -1.65 -10.88 8.93
C ILE A 104 -2.17 -12.29 8.63
N PRO A 105 -1.98 -13.33 9.47
CA PRO A 105 -2.51 -14.66 9.19
C PRO A 105 -4.03 -14.69 9.07
N TYR A 106 -4.73 -13.82 9.78
CA TYR A 106 -6.19 -13.70 9.70
C TYR A 106 -6.62 -13.19 8.32
N ASN A 107 -5.98 -12.13 7.83
CA ASN A 107 -6.27 -11.53 6.52
C ASN A 107 -5.85 -12.44 5.36
N LEU A 108 -4.72 -13.15 5.48
CA LEU A 108 -4.29 -14.15 4.49
C LEU A 108 -5.33 -15.25 4.31
N ARG A 109 -5.96 -15.74 5.39
CA ARG A 109 -7.07 -16.72 5.29
C ARG A 109 -8.29 -16.16 4.56
N GLY A 110 -8.49 -14.83 4.59
CA GLY A 110 -9.50 -14.14 3.81
C GLY A 110 -9.11 -13.88 2.34
N GLY A 111 -7.90 -14.30 1.93
CA GLY A 111 -7.41 -14.12 0.55
C GLY A 111 -6.70 -12.80 0.29
N ILE A 112 -6.49 -11.95 1.29
CA ILE A 112 -5.71 -10.72 1.15
C ILE A 112 -4.22 -11.09 1.23
N THR A 113 -3.48 -10.85 0.15
CA THR A 113 -2.05 -11.20 0.05
C THR A 113 -1.14 -9.99 0.06
N THR A 114 -1.69 -8.82 -0.21
CA THR A 114 -0.95 -7.56 -0.30
C THR A 114 -1.74 -6.45 0.38
N THR A 115 -1.04 -5.55 1.05
CA THR A 115 -1.63 -4.37 1.66
C THR A 115 -0.91 -3.10 1.20
N LEU A 116 -1.66 -2.02 1.01
CA LEU A 116 -1.15 -0.66 1.08
C LEU A 116 -1.41 -0.17 2.50
N SER A 117 -0.36 -0.15 3.32
CA SER A 117 -0.45 0.38 4.68
C SER A 117 -0.32 1.89 4.64
N VAL A 118 -1.29 2.57 5.24
CA VAL A 118 -1.46 4.02 5.17
C VAL A 118 -1.39 4.58 6.58
N PRO A 119 -0.52 5.58 6.85
CA PRO A 119 -0.52 6.27 8.13
C PRO A 119 -1.81 7.05 8.34
N SER A 120 -2.12 7.40 9.58
CA SER A 120 -3.29 8.19 9.94
C SER A 120 -2.91 9.50 10.62
N SER A 121 -3.76 10.51 10.48
CA SER A 121 -3.62 11.81 11.14
C SER A 121 -4.97 12.49 11.29
N SER A 122 -5.10 13.33 12.30
CA SER A 122 -6.19 14.31 12.40
C SER A 122 -5.95 15.57 11.56
N GLY A 123 -4.69 15.81 11.17
CA GLY A 123 -4.28 16.94 10.34
C GLY A 123 -4.64 16.79 8.85
N LEU A 124 -4.01 17.66 8.03
CA LEU A 124 -4.18 17.63 6.57
C LEU A 124 -3.52 16.38 5.96
N TYR A 125 -2.23 16.15 6.23
CA TYR A 125 -1.49 15.02 5.72
C TYR A 125 -1.38 13.90 6.75
N SER A 126 -1.58 12.68 6.30
CA SER A 126 -1.37 11.48 7.10
C SER A 126 0.06 10.95 6.97
N GLY A 127 0.67 11.09 5.81
CA GLY A 127 2.01 10.63 5.49
C GLY A 127 2.08 9.73 4.26
N LEU A 128 3.22 9.10 4.07
CA LEU A 128 3.57 8.29 2.91
C LEU A 128 3.16 6.83 3.12
N ALA A 129 2.33 6.33 2.23
CA ALA A 129 1.90 4.94 2.21
C ALA A 129 2.91 4.04 1.49
N SER A 130 3.03 2.80 1.97
CA SER A 130 3.91 1.80 1.39
C SER A 130 3.19 0.47 1.22
N SER A 131 3.55 -0.29 0.18
CA SER A 131 2.93 -1.58 -0.08
C SER A 131 3.78 -2.74 0.44
N PHE A 132 3.09 -3.72 1.03
CA PHE A 132 3.70 -4.88 1.65
C PHE A 132 3.01 -6.17 1.22
N SER A 133 3.80 -7.22 1.02
CA SER A 133 3.32 -8.59 0.96
C SER A 133 2.96 -9.05 2.38
N LEU A 134 1.83 -9.70 2.54
CA LEU A 134 1.40 -10.28 3.81
C LEU A 134 2.05 -11.65 4.08
N SER A 135 3.20 -11.95 3.48
CA SER A 135 3.99 -13.11 3.85
C SER A 135 4.55 -12.93 5.26
N SER A 136 4.61 -14.00 6.06
CA SER A 136 5.17 -13.98 7.41
C SER A 136 6.71 -13.89 7.46
N SER A 137 7.35 -13.58 6.34
CA SER A 137 8.80 -13.42 6.24
C SER A 137 9.19 -11.98 6.53
N LEU A 138 10.19 -11.79 7.39
CA LEU A 138 10.81 -10.48 7.62
C LEU A 138 11.50 -9.95 6.36
N GLU A 139 12.15 -10.87 5.62
CA GLU A 139 12.81 -10.53 4.36
C GLU A 139 11.79 -10.56 3.22
N GLY A 140 11.72 -9.46 2.47
CA GLY A 140 10.90 -9.37 1.26
C GLY A 140 9.42 -9.03 1.48
N SER A 141 9.01 -8.61 2.69
CA SER A 141 7.64 -8.09 2.89
C SER A 141 7.41 -6.76 2.17
N LEU A 142 8.39 -5.87 2.14
CA LEU A 142 8.27 -4.58 1.44
C LEU A 142 8.26 -4.79 -0.08
N ILE A 143 7.15 -4.40 -0.73
CA ILE A 143 7.03 -4.42 -2.20
C ILE A 143 7.48 -3.07 -2.77
N SER A 144 6.92 -1.97 -2.25
CA SER A 144 7.26 -0.62 -2.72
C SER A 144 7.15 0.39 -1.58
N ARG A 145 8.14 1.28 -1.53
CA ARG A 145 8.29 2.29 -0.49
C ARG A 145 7.67 3.61 -0.90
N ASP A 146 6.90 4.24 0.02
CA ASP A 146 6.50 5.64 -0.07
C ASP A 146 5.89 6.00 -1.44
N ILE A 147 4.90 5.20 -1.88
CA ILE A 147 4.35 5.25 -3.24
C ILE A 147 3.20 6.24 -3.43
N ALA A 148 2.67 6.80 -2.36
CA ALA A 148 1.62 7.80 -2.38
C ALA A 148 1.64 8.63 -1.10
N LEU A 149 1.36 9.92 -1.21
CA LEU A 149 1.09 10.78 -0.06
C LEU A 149 -0.41 10.78 0.22
N PHE A 150 -0.79 10.47 1.46
CA PHE A 150 -2.19 10.48 1.88
C PHE A 150 -2.50 11.71 2.73
N GLY A 151 -3.73 12.21 2.57
CA GLY A 151 -4.25 13.34 3.32
C GLY A 151 -5.76 13.34 3.39
N SER A 152 -6.33 14.32 4.11
CA SER A 152 -7.77 14.47 4.27
C SER A 152 -8.16 15.93 4.42
N VAL A 153 -9.09 16.38 3.60
CA VAL A 153 -9.77 17.67 3.75
C VAL A 153 -11.14 17.52 4.42
N SER A 154 -11.51 16.28 4.79
CA SER A 154 -12.73 15.99 5.53
C SER A 154 -12.75 16.64 6.91
N SER A 155 -13.93 16.71 7.53
CA SER A 155 -14.09 17.18 8.91
C SER A 155 -13.27 16.33 9.89
N GLY A 156 -12.73 16.96 10.91
CA GLY A 156 -11.86 16.40 11.92
C GLY A 156 -11.34 17.54 12.78
N GLU A 157 -10.11 17.47 13.25
CA GLU A 157 -9.50 18.62 13.91
C GLU A 157 -9.35 19.79 12.92
N GLY A 158 -9.90 20.94 13.28
CA GLY A 158 -9.94 22.15 12.47
C GLY A 158 -11.11 22.19 11.47
N SER A 159 -11.27 23.33 10.82
CA SER A 159 -12.29 23.53 9.81
C SER A 159 -11.81 23.00 8.44
N ARG A 160 -12.75 22.55 7.60
CA ARG A 160 -12.41 22.16 6.22
C ARG A 160 -11.81 23.32 5.42
N ALA A 161 -12.35 24.54 5.61
CA ALA A 161 -11.79 25.73 4.99
C ALA A 161 -10.32 25.92 5.34
N ALA A 162 -9.96 25.73 6.62
CA ALA A 162 -8.56 25.77 7.04
C ALA A 162 -7.72 24.67 6.39
N LYS A 163 -8.25 23.44 6.24
CA LYS A 163 -7.52 22.35 5.57
C LYS A 163 -7.30 22.61 4.07
N MET A 164 -8.26 23.22 3.39
CA MET A 164 -8.09 23.64 1.99
C MET A 164 -7.00 24.70 1.85
N LEU A 165 -7.02 25.74 2.69
CA LEU A 165 -5.97 26.75 2.71
C LEU A 165 -4.59 26.16 3.06
N LEU A 166 -4.53 25.23 4.03
CA LEU A 166 -3.30 24.53 4.37
C LEU A 166 -2.77 23.68 3.20
N LEU A 167 -3.67 23.10 2.39
CA LEU A 167 -3.26 22.36 1.20
C LEU A 167 -2.58 23.27 0.19
N GLU A 168 -3.20 24.42 -0.12
CA GLU A 168 -2.63 25.44 -1.01
C GLU A 168 -1.30 25.97 -0.47
N ASP A 169 -1.28 26.43 0.78
CA ASP A 169 -0.10 27.00 1.44
C ASP A 169 1.08 26.00 1.47
N SER A 170 0.80 24.73 1.77
CA SER A 170 1.84 23.71 1.86
C SER A 170 2.52 23.42 0.53
N LEU A 171 1.74 23.35 -0.54
CA LEU A 171 2.25 23.14 -1.89
C LEU A 171 3.03 24.37 -2.38
N ASP A 172 2.55 25.59 -2.08
CA ASP A 172 3.22 26.82 -2.42
C ASP A 172 4.54 27.00 -1.65
N VAL A 173 4.56 26.69 -0.34
CA VAL A 173 5.80 26.69 0.46
C VAL A 173 6.80 25.68 -0.12
N ALA A 174 6.35 24.46 -0.43
CA ALA A 174 7.24 23.45 -0.99
C ALA A 174 7.81 23.90 -2.34
N SER A 175 6.98 24.47 -3.24
CA SER A 175 7.41 24.97 -4.54
C SER A 175 8.50 26.05 -4.38
N ARG A 176 8.26 27.04 -3.53
CA ARG A 176 9.24 28.12 -3.26
C ARG A 176 10.56 27.60 -2.70
N VAL A 177 10.52 26.65 -1.76
CA VAL A 177 11.73 26.05 -1.20
C VAL A 177 12.52 25.27 -2.26
N ILE A 178 11.82 24.53 -3.13
CA ILE A 178 12.42 23.75 -4.20
C ILE A 178 13.03 24.68 -5.25
N GLU A 179 12.34 25.73 -5.67
CA GLU A 179 12.83 26.72 -6.64
C GLU A 179 14.09 27.42 -6.14
N ALA A 180 14.14 27.79 -4.85
CA ALA A 180 15.29 28.44 -4.25
C ALA A 180 16.53 27.53 -4.12
N ASN A 181 16.36 26.20 -4.00
CA ASN A 181 17.44 25.24 -3.73
C ASN A 181 17.70 24.26 -4.90
N GLY A 182 16.92 24.35 -5.97
CA GLY A 182 17.00 23.43 -7.12
C GLY A 182 16.19 22.14 -6.95
N TRP A 183 15.58 21.68 -8.05
CA TRP A 183 14.71 20.50 -8.07
C TRP A 183 15.46 19.17 -7.87
N ASN A 184 16.75 19.12 -8.15
CA ASN A 184 17.54 17.88 -8.16
C ASN A 184 18.30 17.61 -6.87
N ASP A 185 18.34 18.55 -5.94
CA ASP A 185 19.07 18.40 -4.68
C ASP A 185 18.10 17.99 -3.56
N GLU A 186 18.09 16.68 -3.25
CA GLU A 186 17.32 16.15 -2.12
C GLU A 186 18.09 16.28 -0.79
N LYS A 187 19.41 16.45 -0.86
CA LYS A 187 20.24 16.63 0.32
C LYS A 187 20.33 18.10 0.67
N GLY A 188 19.80 18.44 1.84
CA GLY A 188 19.95 19.79 2.36
C GLY A 188 18.81 20.75 2.03
N LEU A 189 17.65 20.27 1.57
CA LEU A 189 16.46 21.12 1.53
C LEU A 189 16.17 21.66 2.94
N PRO A 190 16.16 22.98 3.15
CA PRO A 190 15.91 23.55 4.46
C PRO A 190 14.49 23.23 4.90
N SER A 191 14.31 23.01 6.20
CA SER A 191 12.97 23.03 6.78
C SER A 191 12.42 24.46 6.73
N SER A 192 11.12 24.59 6.45
CA SER A 192 10.42 25.85 6.71
C SER A 192 10.03 25.92 8.20
N SER A 193 9.54 27.09 8.64
CA SER A 193 9.01 27.24 10.00
C SER A 193 7.84 26.28 10.32
N SER A 194 7.18 25.74 9.29
CA SER A 194 5.98 24.90 9.42
C SER A 194 6.18 23.45 8.97
N TYR A 195 7.23 23.15 8.18
CA TYR A 195 7.46 21.83 7.60
C TYR A 195 8.92 21.41 7.77
N SER A 196 9.14 20.14 8.14
CA SER A 196 10.47 19.56 8.19
C SER A 196 11.05 19.37 6.77
N SER A 197 12.36 19.16 6.66
CA SER A 197 12.96 18.80 5.35
C SER A 197 12.33 17.56 4.73
N ARG A 198 11.93 16.58 5.55
CA ARG A 198 11.24 15.35 5.07
C ARG A 198 9.85 15.67 4.53
N ASP A 199 9.12 16.60 5.17
CA ASP A 199 7.81 17.04 4.68
C ASP A 199 7.93 17.73 3.32
N ILE A 200 8.93 18.61 3.16
CA ILE A 200 9.21 19.27 1.88
C ILE A 200 9.58 18.25 0.78
N ILE A 201 10.42 17.25 1.09
CA ILE A 201 10.78 16.20 0.14
C ILE A 201 9.55 15.41 -0.32
N ALA A 202 8.64 15.05 0.59
CA ALA A 202 7.42 14.35 0.23
C ALA A 202 6.51 15.20 -0.68
N LEU A 203 6.34 16.48 -0.37
CA LEU A 203 5.57 17.41 -1.20
C LEU A 203 6.23 17.65 -2.57
N LYS A 204 7.57 17.70 -2.62
CA LYS A 204 8.32 17.75 -3.88
C LYS A 204 7.98 16.58 -4.79
N ARG A 205 7.96 15.35 -4.27
CA ARG A 205 7.62 14.14 -5.03
C ARG A 205 6.20 14.21 -5.61
N VAL A 206 5.27 14.84 -4.89
CA VAL A 206 3.91 15.11 -5.41
C VAL A 206 3.96 16.15 -6.53
N LEU A 207 4.63 17.29 -6.32
CA LEU A 207 4.74 18.37 -7.30
C LEU A 207 5.43 17.93 -8.58
N SER A 208 6.46 17.06 -8.47
CA SER A 208 7.15 16.45 -9.62
C SER A 208 6.39 15.30 -10.27
N ARG A 209 5.20 14.94 -9.75
CA ARG A 209 4.37 13.83 -10.22
C ARG A 209 5.04 12.45 -10.11
N GLU A 210 6.02 12.31 -9.22
CA GLU A 210 6.66 11.02 -8.93
C GLU A 210 5.71 10.10 -8.15
N ILE A 211 4.94 10.68 -7.21
CA ILE A 211 3.91 9.98 -6.45
C ILE A 211 2.59 10.74 -6.51
N PRO A 212 1.45 10.06 -6.45
CA PRO A 212 0.15 10.71 -6.33
C PRO A 212 -0.08 11.27 -4.91
N LEU A 213 -0.84 12.38 -4.85
CA LEU A 213 -1.51 12.83 -3.64
C LEU A 213 -2.92 12.23 -3.61
N VAL A 214 -3.21 11.44 -2.59
CA VAL A 214 -4.52 10.81 -2.36
C VAL A 214 -5.22 11.55 -1.23
N VAL A 215 -6.26 12.30 -1.57
CA VAL A 215 -6.99 13.13 -0.62
C VAL A 215 -8.37 12.54 -0.34
N ARG A 216 -8.66 12.28 0.93
CA ARG A 216 -10.02 11.95 1.35
C ARG A 216 -10.86 13.22 1.40
N ALA A 217 -11.97 13.18 0.68
CA ALA A 217 -12.99 14.23 0.66
C ALA A 217 -14.37 13.59 0.83
N ASP A 218 -15.23 14.16 1.69
CA ASP A 218 -16.54 13.59 2.02
C ASP A 218 -17.69 14.36 1.35
N ARG A 219 -17.42 15.47 0.69
CA ARG A 219 -18.44 16.31 0.03
C ARG A 219 -18.07 16.60 -1.42
N ALA A 220 -19.08 16.70 -2.27
CA ALA A 220 -18.91 17.09 -3.66
C ALA A 220 -18.21 18.45 -3.81
N SER A 221 -18.52 19.41 -2.93
CA SER A 221 -17.85 20.72 -2.90
C SER A 221 -16.35 20.64 -2.65
N ASP A 222 -15.89 19.64 -1.88
CA ASP A 222 -14.47 19.47 -1.55
C ASP A 222 -13.70 18.83 -2.73
N ILE A 223 -14.41 18.22 -3.68
CA ILE A 223 -13.83 17.58 -4.87
C ILE A 223 -13.78 18.57 -6.04
N LEU A 224 -14.71 19.53 -6.09
CA LEU A 224 -14.84 20.49 -7.20
C LEU A 224 -14.04 21.77 -6.97
N PHE A 225 -13.49 21.95 -5.78
CA PHE A 225 -12.64 23.09 -5.42
C PHE A 225 -11.23 22.89 -5.92
#